data_101bcc903e95a61b1a89cab093066de1
#
_entry.id   101bcc903e95a61b1a89cab093066de1
#
_cell.length_a   1.000
_cell.length_b   1.000
_cell.length_c   1.000
_cell.angle_alpha   90.00
_cell.angle_beta   90.00
_cell.angle_gamma   90.00
#
_symmetry.space_group_name_H-M   'P 1'
#
loop_
_entity.id
_entity.type
_entity.pdbx_description
1 polymer ?
#
loop_
_entity_poly.entity_id
_entity_poly.type
_entity_poly.pdbx_seq_one_letter_code
_entity_poly.pdbx_strand_id
1 'polypeptide(L)'
;ERSRGLGDVYKRQLQHMPSIIDIMAAGTAMRFLTAFLAVGEGTHIITGTQRMQQRPISILVNALRALGADVEYAGNEGFPPLRIVGRKLVNSEVTLPGNVSSQYISALLMIGPALTNGLKLTLTGEIVSRPYIDLTLKLMRDFGANVAWISENQLEVKPQPYQAVPYYVESDWSAASYWYETVSYTHLTLPTKLE
;
A
#
# COMPACT_ATOMS: atom_id res chain seq x y z
N GLU A 1 4.83 20.33 -30.50
CA GLU A 1 3.82 19.84 -29.53
C GLU A 1 4.53 19.66 -28.16
N ARG A 2 4.24 20.56 -27.23
CA ARG A 2 4.81 20.49 -25.89
C ARG A 2 4.30 19.24 -25.22
N SER A 3 5.18 18.33 -24.82
CA SER A 3 4.86 17.18 -23.98
C SER A 3 4.18 17.68 -22.71
N ARG A 4 2.89 17.38 -22.58
CA ARG A 4 2.15 17.60 -21.33
C ARG A 4 2.85 16.73 -20.28
N GLY A 5 3.20 17.33 -19.15
CA GLY A 5 3.95 16.63 -18.11
C GLY A 5 3.19 15.39 -17.61
N LEU A 6 3.93 14.36 -17.24
CA LEU A 6 3.41 13.10 -16.66
C LEU A 6 2.34 13.35 -15.58
N GLY A 7 2.46 14.43 -14.79
CA GLY A 7 1.49 14.80 -13.78
C GLY A 7 0.07 15.09 -14.31
N ASP A 8 -0.05 15.63 -15.53
CA ASP A 8 -1.36 15.88 -16.13
C ASP A 8 -2.01 14.63 -16.70
N VAL A 9 -1.20 13.66 -17.15
CA VAL A 9 -1.66 12.34 -17.57
C VAL A 9 -2.21 11.56 -16.38
N TYR A 10 -1.53 11.56 -15.25
CA TYR A 10 -1.98 10.90 -14.02
C TYR A 10 -3.25 11.54 -13.45
N LYS A 11 -3.37 12.87 -13.42
CA LYS A 11 -4.60 13.55 -13.00
C LYS A 11 -5.80 13.18 -13.85
N ARG A 12 -5.62 13.06 -15.18
CA ARG A 12 -6.70 12.62 -16.08
C ARG A 12 -7.07 11.15 -15.89
N GLN A 13 -6.11 10.27 -15.61
CA GLN A 13 -6.38 8.86 -15.33
C GLN A 13 -7.16 8.68 -14.03
N LEU A 14 -6.87 9.48 -13.01
CA LEU A 14 -7.59 9.46 -11.72
C LEU A 14 -9.03 9.96 -11.83
N GLN A 15 -9.31 10.89 -12.74
CA GLN A 15 -10.67 11.40 -12.99
C GLN A 15 -11.60 10.40 -13.70
N HIS A 16 -11.06 9.31 -14.25
CA HIS A 16 -11.79 8.32 -15.04
C HIS A 16 -11.54 6.90 -14.55
N MET A 17 -11.37 6.72 -13.25
CA MET A 17 -11.22 5.36 -12.70
C MET A 17 -12.52 4.56 -12.97
N PRO A 18 -12.39 3.31 -13.46
CA PRO A 18 -13.56 2.47 -13.71
C PRO A 18 -14.30 2.20 -12.39
N SER A 19 -15.62 2.06 -12.50
CA SER A 19 -16.45 1.70 -11.34
C SER A 19 -16.12 0.33 -10.78
N ILE A 20 -15.58 -0.58 -11.61
CA ILE A 20 -15.11 -1.90 -11.20
C ILE A 20 -13.63 -2.01 -11.53
N ILE A 21 -12.82 -2.35 -10.52
CA ILE A 21 -11.37 -2.48 -10.61
C ILE A 21 -11.01 -3.92 -10.26
N ASP A 22 -10.62 -4.69 -11.28
CA ASP A 22 -10.13 -6.06 -11.09
C ASP A 22 -8.61 -6.04 -11.02
N ILE A 23 -8.07 -6.37 -9.85
CA ILE A 23 -6.62 -6.43 -9.60
C ILE A 23 -6.04 -7.83 -9.81
N MET A 24 -6.82 -8.75 -10.33
CA MET A 24 -6.44 -10.14 -10.55
C MET A 24 -5.91 -10.81 -9.28
N ALA A 25 -4.66 -11.26 -9.26
CA ALA A 25 -4.02 -11.91 -8.12
C ALA A 25 -3.07 -10.98 -7.33
N ALA A 26 -3.04 -9.68 -7.65
CA ALA A 26 -2.09 -8.73 -7.08
C ALA A 26 -2.47 -8.27 -5.67
N GLY A 27 -1.99 -8.99 -4.65
CA GLY A 27 -2.32 -8.73 -3.24
C GLY A 27 -1.91 -7.35 -2.74
N THR A 28 -0.76 -6.84 -3.19
CA THR A 28 -0.30 -5.48 -2.83
C THR A 28 -1.23 -4.42 -3.43
N ALA A 29 -1.61 -4.59 -4.71
CA ALA A 29 -2.55 -3.69 -5.37
C ALA A 29 -3.91 -3.65 -4.65
N MET A 30 -4.43 -4.80 -4.18
CA MET A 30 -5.66 -4.85 -3.38
C MET A 30 -5.57 -3.92 -2.16
N ARG A 31 -4.48 -3.97 -1.38
CA ARG A 31 -4.34 -3.19 -0.16
C ARG A 31 -4.14 -1.71 -0.44
N PHE A 32 -3.24 -1.40 -1.36
CA PHE A 32 -2.86 -0.02 -1.66
C PHE A 32 -4.01 0.74 -2.35
N LEU A 33 -4.66 0.12 -3.33
CA LEU A 33 -5.80 0.74 -4.00
C LEU A 33 -7.02 0.86 -3.09
N THR A 34 -7.27 -0.10 -2.17
CA THR A 34 -8.35 0.04 -1.19
C THR A 34 -8.18 1.31 -0.36
N ALA A 35 -6.98 1.58 0.16
CA ALA A 35 -6.70 2.80 0.90
C ALA A 35 -6.78 4.07 0.01
N PHE A 36 -6.21 4.00 -1.18
CA PHE A 36 -6.20 5.11 -2.14
C PHE A 36 -7.63 5.52 -2.56
N LEU A 37 -8.48 4.56 -2.91
CA LEU A 37 -9.86 4.82 -3.30
C LEU A 37 -10.70 5.39 -2.16
N ALA A 38 -10.38 5.04 -0.91
CA ALA A 38 -11.11 5.54 0.26
C ALA A 38 -10.95 7.05 0.47
N VAL A 39 -9.83 7.65 0.03
CA VAL A 39 -9.55 9.10 0.11
C VAL A 39 -9.79 9.82 -1.21
N GLY A 40 -10.06 9.08 -2.28
CA GLY A 40 -10.34 9.61 -3.62
C GLY A 40 -11.76 10.15 -3.76
N GLU A 41 -12.23 10.21 -4.98
CA GLU A 41 -13.61 10.58 -5.34
C GLU A 41 -14.31 9.41 -6.05
N GLY A 42 -15.63 9.37 -5.95
CA GLY A 42 -16.45 8.38 -6.65
C GLY A 42 -16.74 7.12 -5.84
N THR A 43 -17.45 6.20 -6.49
CA THR A 43 -17.80 4.89 -5.94
C THR A 43 -17.19 3.81 -6.80
N HIS A 44 -16.42 2.93 -6.18
CA HIS A 44 -15.68 1.87 -6.86
C HIS A 44 -15.92 0.52 -6.22
N ILE A 45 -15.91 -0.53 -7.03
CA ILE A 45 -15.83 -1.91 -6.56
C ILE A 45 -14.45 -2.43 -6.90
N ILE A 46 -13.69 -2.83 -5.88
CA ILE A 46 -12.41 -3.48 -6.08
C ILE A 46 -12.55 -4.99 -5.85
N THR A 47 -12.07 -5.77 -6.82
CA THR A 47 -12.19 -7.22 -6.84
C THR A 47 -10.90 -7.88 -7.35
N GLY A 48 -10.90 -9.18 -7.48
CA GLY A 48 -9.80 -9.96 -8.04
C GLY A 48 -10.20 -11.41 -8.27
N THR A 49 -9.25 -12.26 -8.59
CA THR A 49 -9.49 -13.70 -8.78
C THR A 49 -10.17 -14.34 -7.57
N GLN A 50 -10.80 -15.49 -7.75
CA GLN A 50 -11.44 -16.24 -6.67
C GLN A 50 -10.48 -16.47 -5.49
N ARG A 51 -9.21 -16.76 -5.74
CA ARG A 51 -8.19 -16.89 -4.69
C ARG A 51 -7.93 -15.55 -3.96
N MET A 52 -7.99 -14.41 -4.66
CA MET A 52 -7.87 -13.10 -4.03
C MET A 52 -9.04 -12.79 -3.12
N GLN A 53 -10.26 -13.17 -3.52
CA GLN A 53 -11.47 -13.01 -2.73
C GLN A 53 -11.50 -13.87 -1.45
N GLN A 54 -10.56 -14.81 -1.31
CA GLN A 54 -10.36 -15.61 -0.09
C GLN A 54 -9.25 -15.08 0.82
N ARG A 55 -8.62 -13.96 0.46
CA ARG A 55 -7.55 -13.35 1.27
C ARG A 55 -8.12 -12.29 2.20
N PRO A 56 -7.96 -12.42 3.53
CA PRO A 56 -8.54 -11.49 4.48
C PRO A 56 -7.99 -10.07 4.30
N ILE A 57 -8.88 -9.07 4.48
CA ILE A 57 -8.55 -7.65 4.39
C ILE A 57 -9.21 -6.84 5.52
N SER A 58 -9.87 -7.49 6.44
CA SER A 58 -10.64 -6.86 7.52
C SER A 58 -9.83 -5.87 8.36
N ILE A 59 -8.56 -6.15 8.62
CA ILE A 59 -7.69 -5.27 9.40
C ILE A 59 -7.58 -3.89 8.74
N LEU A 60 -7.34 -3.84 7.42
CA LEU A 60 -7.27 -2.59 6.68
C LEU A 60 -8.63 -1.89 6.60
N VAL A 61 -9.69 -2.64 6.32
CA VAL A 61 -11.06 -2.11 6.24
C VAL A 61 -11.47 -1.47 7.56
N ASN A 62 -11.22 -2.15 8.69
CA ASN A 62 -11.54 -1.63 10.01
C ASN A 62 -10.73 -0.36 10.34
N ALA A 63 -9.45 -0.34 9.99
CA ALA A 63 -8.61 0.84 10.16
C ALA A 63 -9.11 2.03 9.31
N LEU A 64 -9.47 1.81 8.05
CA LEU A 64 -10.04 2.84 7.18
C LEU A 64 -11.40 3.33 7.70
N ARG A 65 -12.26 2.44 8.18
CA ARG A 65 -13.54 2.81 8.81
C ARG A 65 -13.32 3.64 10.08
N ALA A 66 -12.32 3.32 10.89
CA ALA A 66 -11.95 4.12 12.06
C ALA A 66 -11.50 5.54 11.67
N LEU A 67 -10.87 5.70 10.51
CA LEU A 67 -10.52 7.01 9.94
C LEU A 67 -11.73 7.73 9.30
N GLY A 68 -12.88 7.08 9.21
CA GLY A 68 -14.12 7.64 8.65
C GLY A 68 -14.41 7.25 7.21
N ALA A 69 -13.69 6.28 6.65
CA ALA A 69 -13.92 5.79 5.30
C ALA A 69 -15.24 5.00 5.18
N ASP A 70 -15.84 5.05 4.01
CA ASP A 70 -17.02 4.30 3.64
C ASP A 70 -16.60 3.10 2.78
N VAL A 71 -16.40 1.98 3.43
CA VAL A 71 -15.97 0.73 2.81
C VAL A 71 -16.90 -0.39 3.26
N GLU A 72 -17.52 -1.07 2.30
CA GLU A 72 -18.43 -2.19 2.51
C GLU A 72 -17.90 -3.46 1.84
N TYR A 73 -18.22 -4.59 2.43
CA TYR A 73 -17.96 -5.87 1.77
C TYR A 73 -19.11 -6.15 0.79
N ALA A 74 -18.77 -6.34 -0.48
CA ALA A 74 -19.75 -6.66 -1.53
C ALA A 74 -20.04 -8.18 -1.63
N GLY A 75 -19.36 -8.98 -0.81
CA GLY A 75 -19.51 -10.43 -0.69
C GLY A 75 -19.41 -10.85 0.78
N ASN A 76 -18.50 -11.78 1.06
CA ASN A 76 -18.28 -12.28 2.41
C ASN A 76 -17.60 -11.23 3.30
N GLU A 77 -18.05 -11.09 4.53
CA GLU A 77 -17.46 -10.18 5.49
C GLU A 77 -15.98 -10.54 5.77
N GLY A 78 -15.13 -9.53 5.80
CA GLY A 78 -13.69 -9.70 5.98
C GLY A 78 -12.89 -9.91 4.69
N PHE A 79 -13.56 -10.09 3.54
CA PHE A 79 -12.94 -10.47 2.27
C PHE A 79 -13.40 -9.59 1.11
N PRO A 80 -12.55 -9.43 0.04
CA PRO A 80 -13.02 -8.84 -1.21
C PRO A 80 -14.16 -9.66 -1.85
N PRO A 81 -14.98 -9.08 -2.74
CA PRO A 81 -14.93 -7.70 -3.25
C PRO A 81 -15.33 -6.65 -2.23
N LEU A 82 -14.79 -5.43 -2.41
CA LEU A 82 -15.13 -4.27 -1.58
C LEU A 82 -15.82 -3.19 -2.42
N ARG A 83 -16.87 -2.60 -1.89
CA ARG A 83 -17.45 -1.36 -2.39
C ARG A 83 -16.88 -0.21 -1.56
N ILE A 84 -16.31 0.77 -2.22
CA ILE A 84 -15.62 1.90 -1.59
C ILE A 84 -16.23 3.19 -2.12
N VAL A 85 -16.70 4.05 -1.22
CA VAL A 85 -17.11 5.41 -1.55
C VAL A 85 -16.02 6.36 -1.07
N GLY A 86 -15.33 6.97 -2.02
CA GLY A 86 -14.26 7.90 -1.73
C GLY A 86 -14.78 9.17 -1.09
N ARG A 87 -14.13 9.62 -0.02
CA ARG A 87 -14.48 10.84 0.71
C ARG A 87 -13.31 11.41 1.48
N LYS A 88 -13.42 12.67 1.90
CA LYS A 88 -12.48 13.26 2.83
C LYS A 88 -12.59 12.58 4.20
N LEU A 89 -11.48 12.07 4.71
CA LEU A 89 -11.41 11.47 6.02
C LEU A 89 -11.03 12.53 7.05
N VAL A 90 -11.76 12.55 8.16
CA VAL A 90 -11.62 13.58 9.20
C VAL A 90 -10.84 13.10 10.41
N ASN A 91 -10.90 11.80 10.71
CA ASN A 91 -10.14 11.22 11.79
C ASN A 91 -8.68 11.02 11.36
N SER A 92 -7.76 11.19 12.28
CA SER A 92 -6.33 11.16 12.01
C SER A 92 -5.57 10.15 12.85
N GLU A 93 -6.24 9.45 13.75
CA GLU A 93 -5.60 8.47 14.63
C GLU A 93 -6.14 7.07 14.39
N VAL A 94 -5.24 6.09 14.30
CA VAL A 94 -5.60 4.68 14.15
C VAL A 94 -4.56 3.80 14.83
N THR A 95 -5.01 2.68 15.37
CA THR A 95 -4.17 1.69 16.02
C THR A 95 -4.28 0.35 15.29
N LEU A 96 -3.13 -0.29 15.04
CA LEU A 96 -3.03 -1.62 14.44
C LEU A 96 -2.10 -2.51 15.27
N PRO A 97 -2.29 -3.84 15.25
CA PRO A 97 -1.27 -4.75 15.73
C PRO A 97 0.02 -4.63 14.90
N GLY A 98 1.19 -4.64 15.54
CA GLY A 98 2.49 -4.53 14.84
C GLY A 98 2.90 -5.80 14.10
N ASN A 99 2.30 -6.94 14.43
CA ASN A 99 2.56 -8.24 13.83
C ASN A 99 1.73 -8.53 12.56
N VAL A 100 0.96 -7.55 12.07
CA VAL A 100 0.23 -7.67 10.80
C VAL A 100 1.15 -7.44 9.61
N SER A 101 0.66 -7.79 8.42
CA SER A 101 1.39 -7.49 7.17
C SER A 101 1.71 -6.00 7.06
N SER A 102 2.99 -5.68 6.79
CA SER A 102 3.44 -4.30 6.52
C SER A 102 2.65 -3.61 5.40
N GLN A 103 2.04 -4.37 4.49
CA GLN A 103 1.21 -3.81 3.42
C GLN A 103 -0.01 -3.04 3.95
N TYR A 104 -0.60 -3.44 5.08
CA TYR A 104 -1.69 -2.68 5.71
C TYR A 104 -1.18 -1.36 6.28
N ILE A 105 -0.03 -1.42 6.97
CA ILE A 105 0.62 -0.26 7.56
C ILE A 105 1.03 0.73 6.45
N SER A 106 1.72 0.23 5.41
CA SER A 106 2.15 1.04 4.26
C SER A 106 0.98 1.68 3.51
N ALA A 107 -0.12 0.94 3.33
CA ALA A 107 -1.33 1.46 2.67
C ALA A 107 -1.90 2.69 3.41
N LEU A 108 -1.97 2.62 4.75
CA LEU A 108 -2.45 3.72 5.57
C LEU A 108 -1.47 4.90 5.60
N LEU A 109 -0.17 4.62 5.72
CA LEU A 109 0.87 5.68 5.70
C LEU A 109 0.82 6.46 4.40
N MET A 110 0.75 5.79 3.26
CA MET A 110 0.77 6.45 1.94
C MET A 110 -0.42 7.38 1.68
N ILE A 111 -1.58 7.14 2.30
CA ILE A 111 -2.72 8.05 2.21
C ILE A 111 -2.66 9.16 3.27
N GLY A 112 -1.82 9.01 4.29
CA GLY A 112 -1.68 9.96 5.41
C GLY A 112 -1.54 11.42 4.98
N PRO A 113 -0.70 11.77 3.98
CA PRO A 113 -0.56 13.15 3.51
C PRO A 113 -1.84 13.74 2.91
N ALA A 114 -2.75 12.89 2.40
CA ALA A 114 -4.04 13.33 1.82
C ALA A 114 -5.14 13.51 2.87
N LEU A 115 -4.93 13.06 4.12
CA LEU A 115 -5.88 13.25 5.20
C LEU A 115 -5.86 14.69 5.69
N THR A 116 -7.02 15.24 6.07
CA THR A 116 -7.17 16.64 6.50
C THR A 116 -6.22 17.01 7.64
N ASN A 117 -6.06 16.11 8.59
CA ASN A 117 -5.23 16.30 9.79
C ASN A 117 -3.95 15.44 9.80
N GLY A 118 -3.61 14.85 8.64
CA GLY A 118 -2.54 13.86 8.58
C GLY A 118 -2.93 12.53 9.24
N LEU A 119 -1.94 11.73 9.61
CA LEU A 119 -2.14 10.42 10.22
C LEU A 119 -1.21 10.22 11.41
N LYS A 120 -1.75 9.76 12.52
CA LYS A 120 -1.03 9.22 13.65
C LYS A 120 -1.36 7.73 13.77
N LEU A 121 -0.38 6.89 13.48
CA LEU A 121 -0.52 5.43 13.47
C LEU A 121 0.22 4.83 14.66
N THR A 122 -0.51 4.16 15.54
CA THR A 122 0.06 3.43 16.69
C THR A 122 0.08 1.93 16.38
N LEU A 123 1.23 1.30 16.58
CA LEU A 123 1.40 -0.15 16.43
C LEU A 123 1.49 -0.79 17.80
N THR A 124 0.67 -1.82 18.06
CA THR A 124 0.66 -2.53 19.33
C THR A 124 1.40 -3.86 19.22
N GLY A 125 2.11 -4.24 20.28
CA GLY A 125 2.89 -5.47 20.32
C GLY A 125 4.16 -5.40 19.48
N GLU A 126 4.66 -6.55 19.06
CA GLU A 126 5.89 -6.68 18.28
C GLU A 126 5.69 -6.22 16.83
N ILE A 127 6.64 -5.44 16.31
CA ILE A 127 6.65 -4.95 14.92
C ILE A 127 7.55 -5.87 14.07
N VAL A 128 6.93 -6.87 13.43
CA VAL A 128 7.66 -7.93 12.72
C VAL A 128 8.28 -7.43 11.41
N SER A 129 7.64 -6.51 10.72
CA SER A 129 8.03 -6.09 9.36
C SER A 129 8.58 -4.66 9.29
N ARG A 130 9.30 -4.22 10.31
CA ARG A 130 9.85 -2.84 10.42
C ARG A 130 10.65 -2.40 9.19
N PRO A 131 11.54 -3.22 8.58
CA PRO A 131 12.29 -2.80 7.39
C PRO A 131 11.40 -2.41 6.21
N TYR A 132 10.25 -3.07 6.00
CA TYR A 132 9.32 -2.71 4.93
C TYR A 132 8.56 -1.41 5.24
N ILE A 133 8.29 -1.15 6.52
CA ILE A 133 7.73 0.14 6.93
C ILE A 133 8.74 1.24 6.67
N ASP A 134 10.00 1.05 7.07
CA ASP A 134 11.07 2.04 6.88
C ASP A 134 11.34 2.31 5.39
N LEU A 135 11.25 1.28 4.52
CA LEU A 135 11.28 1.45 3.08
C LEU A 135 10.14 2.35 2.60
N THR A 136 8.92 2.13 3.08
CA THR A 136 7.77 2.99 2.75
C THR A 136 8.01 4.43 3.20
N LEU A 137 8.51 4.64 4.42
CA LEU A 137 8.81 5.98 4.93
C LEU A 137 9.88 6.69 4.09
N LYS A 138 10.93 5.94 3.67
CA LYS A 138 11.96 6.48 2.79
C LYS A 138 11.36 6.96 1.47
N LEU A 139 10.59 6.10 0.78
CA LEU A 139 9.93 6.46 -0.46
C LEU A 139 9.00 7.66 -0.30
N MET A 140 8.19 7.69 0.75
CA MET A 140 7.30 8.83 1.02
C MET A 140 8.08 10.14 1.17
N ARG A 141 9.24 10.11 1.85
CA ARG A 141 10.12 11.30 1.99
C ARG A 141 10.74 11.70 0.66
N ASP A 142 11.15 10.74 -0.17
CA ASP A 142 11.70 11.01 -1.51
C ASP A 142 10.67 11.74 -2.39
N PHE A 143 9.38 11.51 -2.17
CA PHE A 143 8.26 12.23 -2.77
C PHE A 143 7.77 13.43 -1.93
N GLY A 144 8.58 13.92 -1.02
CA GLY A 144 8.36 15.15 -0.27
C GLY A 144 7.43 15.01 0.95
N ALA A 145 6.95 13.83 1.30
CA ALA A 145 6.10 13.67 2.48
C ALA A 145 6.88 13.83 3.79
N ASN A 146 6.29 14.53 4.75
CA ASN A 146 6.82 14.65 6.09
C ASN A 146 6.26 13.51 6.96
N VAL A 147 7.07 12.48 7.14
CA VAL A 147 6.70 11.27 7.88
C VAL A 147 7.87 10.79 8.73
N ALA A 148 7.59 10.39 9.97
CA ALA A 148 8.61 9.90 10.91
C ALA A 148 8.02 8.96 11.96
N TRP A 149 8.88 8.14 12.54
CA TRP A 149 8.66 7.54 13.85
C TRP A 149 8.75 8.64 14.91
N ILE A 150 7.71 8.78 15.73
CA ILE A 150 7.69 9.71 16.87
C ILE A 150 7.93 8.99 18.20
N SER A 151 7.82 7.66 18.18
CA SER A 151 8.25 6.76 19.25
C SER A 151 8.59 5.39 18.65
N GLU A 152 8.94 4.41 19.48
CA GLU A 152 9.26 3.05 19.01
C GLU A 152 8.11 2.36 18.27
N ASN A 153 6.88 2.73 18.60
CA ASN A 153 5.67 2.11 18.08
C ASN A 153 4.66 3.10 17.47
N GLN A 154 5.04 4.35 17.27
CA GLN A 154 4.13 5.36 16.75
C GLN A 154 4.74 6.14 15.58
N LEU A 155 3.97 6.26 14.52
CA LEU A 155 4.30 6.97 13.30
C LEU A 155 3.40 8.20 13.15
N GLU A 156 3.97 9.28 12.67
CA GLU A 156 3.24 10.50 12.32
C GLU A 156 3.48 10.87 10.86
N VAL A 157 2.39 11.22 10.17
CA VAL A 157 2.40 11.74 8.80
C VAL A 157 1.72 13.09 8.81
N LYS A 158 2.42 14.14 8.36
CA LYS A 158 1.84 15.48 8.25
C LYS A 158 0.99 15.62 7.00
N PRO A 159 -0.12 16.38 7.05
CA PRO A 159 -0.95 16.64 5.87
C PRO A 159 -0.18 17.55 4.90
N GLN A 160 0.04 17.09 3.70
CA GLN A 160 0.68 17.87 2.63
C GLN A 160 0.55 17.13 1.28
N PRO A 161 0.59 17.85 0.14
CA PRO A 161 0.63 17.20 -1.15
C PRO A 161 1.98 16.52 -1.41
N TYR A 162 1.97 15.38 -2.08
CA TYR A 162 3.17 14.78 -2.63
C TYR A 162 3.77 15.66 -3.73
N GLN A 163 5.10 15.61 -3.86
CA GLN A 163 5.84 16.31 -4.90
C GLN A 163 6.11 15.37 -6.07
N ALA A 164 5.92 15.86 -7.29
CA ALA A 164 6.33 15.14 -8.49
C ALA A 164 7.84 15.27 -8.65
N VAL A 165 8.55 14.16 -8.43
CA VAL A 165 10.00 14.07 -8.59
C VAL A 165 10.34 13.00 -9.62
N PRO A 166 11.43 13.15 -10.41
CA PRO A 166 11.96 12.05 -11.20
C PRO A 166 12.37 10.92 -10.28
N TYR A 167 11.89 9.72 -10.56
CA TYR A 167 12.19 8.54 -9.74
C TYR A 167 12.61 7.37 -10.64
N TYR A 168 13.70 6.74 -10.30
CA TYR A 168 14.18 5.53 -10.96
C TYR A 168 13.78 4.31 -10.13
N VAL A 169 12.96 3.44 -10.70
CA VAL A 169 12.57 2.17 -10.06
C VAL A 169 13.72 1.19 -10.21
N GLU A 170 14.32 0.82 -9.09
CA GLU A 170 15.40 -0.17 -9.04
C GLU A 170 14.90 -1.57 -9.43
N SER A 171 15.83 -2.45 -9.77
CA SER A 171 15.52 -3.86 -10.04
C SER A 171 14.96 -4.56 -8.81
N ASP A 172 14.02 -5.46 -9.05
CA ASP A 172 13.43 -6.28 -7.98
C ASP A 172 14.40 -7.41 -7.55
N TRP A 173 15.11 -7.18 -6.46
CA TRP A 173 16.01 -8.17 -5.88
C TRP A 173 15.29 -9.43 -5.38
N SER A 174 14.01 -9.31 -4.99
CA SER A 174 13.21 -10.49 -4.63
C SER A 174 12.95 -11.38 -5.83
N ALA A 175 12.66 -10.79 -6.99
CA ALA A 175 12.57 -11.54 -8.26
C ALA A 175 13.92 -12.13 -8.66
N ALA A 176 15.03 -11.42 -8.46
CA ALA A 176 16.37 -11.92 -8.73
C ALA A 176 16.71 -13.16 -7.90
N SER A 177 16.20 -13.29 -6.66
CA SER A 177 16.47 -14.44 -5.79
C SER A 177 16.08 -15.79 -6.41
N TYR A 178 14.99 -15.81 -7.19
CA TYR A 178 14.57 -17.04 -7.91
C TYR A 178 15.58 -17.47 -8.99
N TRP A 179 16.23 -16.52 -9.64
CA TRP A 179 17.31 -16.80 -10.59
C TRP A 179 18.54 -17.35 -9.89
N TYR A 180 18.93 -16.77 -8.74
CA TYR A 180 20.04 -17.27 -7.96
C TYR A 180 19.77 -18.68 -7.44
N GLU A 181 18.56 -18.95 -6.97
CA GLU A 181 18.15 -20.29 -6.53
C GLU A 181 18.25 -21.28 -7.70
N THR A 182 17.69 -20.95 -8.87
CA THR A 182 17.74 -21.81 -10.07
C THR A 182 19.18 -22.11 -10.48
N VAL A 183 20.06 -21.09 -10.48
CA VAL A 183 21.47 -21.25 -10.82
C VAL A 183 22.19 -22.14 -9.81
N SER A 184 21.90 -22.02 -8.52
CA SER A 184 22.50 -22.84 -7.48
C SER A 184 22.18 -24.32 -7.64
N TYR A 185 20.98 -24.66 -8.13
CA TYR A 185 20.60 -26.05 -8.39
C TYR A 185 21.16 -26.59 -9.73
N THR A 186 21.42 -25.73 -10.71
CA THR A 186 21.79 -26.16 -12.05
C THR A 186 23.29 -25.99 -12.38
N HIS A 187 23.98 -25.03 -11.77
CA HIS A 187 25.36 -24.66 -12.14
C HIS A 187 26.35 -24.63 -10.96
N LEU A 188 25.87 -24.53 -9.72
CA LEU A 188 26.71 -24.56 -8.54
C LEU A 188 26.80 -25.99 -7.96
N THR A 189 27.18 -26.94 -8.77
CA THR A 189 27.79 -28.14 -8.22
C THR A 189 29.18 -27.75 -7.74
N LEU A 190 29.34 -27.61 -6.42
CA LEU A 190 30.67 -27.58 -5.84
C LEU A 190 31.41 -28.80 -6.34
N PRO A 191 32.65 -28.67 -6.86
CA PRO A 191 33.47 -29.83 -7.20
C PRO A 191 33.60 -30.66 -5.94
N THR A 192 32.94 -31.82 -5.92
CA THR A 192 32.90 -32.72 -4.78
C THR A 192 34.16 -33.59 -4.69
N LYS A 193 35.16 -33.36 -5.55
CA LYS A 193 36.47 -33.95 -5.50
C LYS A 193 37.53 -32.94 -5.89
N LEU A 194 38.30 -32.53 -4.92
CA LEU A 194 39.71 -32.18 -5.11
C LEU A 194 40.47 -33.54 -5.16
N GLU A 195 40.77 -34.03 -6.32
CA GLU A 195 41.81 -34.99 -6.52
C GLU A 195 43.14 -34.29 -6.70
#